data_3ae48e266dc17d45a7b38888bf7024cd
#
_entry.id   3ae48e266dc17d45a7b38888bf7024cd
#
_cell.length_a   1.000
_cell.length_b   1.000
_cell.length_c   1.000
_cell.angle_alpha   90.00
_cell.angle_beta   90.00
_cell.angle_gamma   90.00
#
_symmetry.space_group_name_H-M   'P 1'
#
loop_
_entity.id
_entity.type
_entity.pdbx_description
1 polymer ?
#
loop_
_entity_poly.entity_id
_entity_poly.type
_entity_poly.pdbx_seq_one_letter_code
_entity_poly.pdbx_strand_id
1 'polypeptide(L)'
;MMRTRPLKVALLGCGVVGSEVTRIMTTQSHDLAERIGAPVELAGIAVRRPNRVRAGVPTELLTTDATALVKRGDLDVVIEVIGGIEPVRTLITTAFEHGASVVSANKALLAADGASLHAKAVEHGVDLYYEAAVAGAIPLIRPLRESLAGDKVNRVLGIVNGTTNFILDKMDSTGAGYSEALDEATALGYAEADPTADVEGFDAAAKAAILAGIAFHTRVTIDDVHREGLTEVTAADIASARKMGCTVKLLAICERAADGRSVTARVHPAMIPLTHPLASVREAYNAVFVEAEAAGRLMFYGPGAGGAPTASAVLGDLVVACRNKLAGTTGAGESAYTRLPVSPMGDVVTRYHISLDVADKPGVLAQVATVFAEHDVSIDTVRQQGKDGEASLVVVTHRALDAALSATVSSLRKLDTVRGVASIMRVEGE
;
A
#
# COMPACT_ATOMS: atom_id res chain seq x y z
N MET A 1 -38.69 -11.03 -7.88
CA MET A 1 -38.88 -10.66 -9.29
C MET A 1 -37.69 -9.83 -9.72
N MET A 2 -36.88 -10.33 -10.68
CA MET A 2 -35.81 -9.51 -11.27
C MET A 2 -36.41 -8.27 -11.93
N ARG A 3 -35.81 -7.09 -11.69
CA ARG A 3 -36.21 -5.90 -12.43
C ARG A 3 -35.97 -6.12 -13.93
N THR A 4 -36.90 -5.70 -14.75
CA THR A 4 -36.91 -5.94 -16.21
C THR A 4 -35.85 -5.14 -16.99
N ARG A 5 -35.21 -4.11 -16.36
CA ARG A 5 -34.17 -3.30 -17.00
C ARG A 5 -32.78 -3.76 -16.57
N PRO A 6 -31.88 -4.12 -17.48
CA PRO A 6 -30.48 -4.35 -17.13
C PRO A 6 -29.79 -3.07 -16.63
N LEU A 7 -28.87 -3.23 -15.70
CA LEU A 7 -27.98 -2.15 -15.26
C LEU A 7 -26.87 -1.96 -16.30
N LYS A 8 -26.67 -0.73 -16.73
CA LYS A 8 -25.69 -0.36 -17.76
C LYS A 8 -24.37 0.07 -17.16
N VAL A 9 -23.30 -0.60 -17.57
CA VAL A 9 -21.95 -0.37 -17.10
C VAL A 9 -21.06 0.12 -18.23
N ALA A 10 -20.33 1.21 -18.04
CA ALA A 10 -19.25 1.63 -18.91
C ALA A 10 -17.91 1.25 -18.32
N LEU A 11 -16.94 0.88 -19.17
CA LEU A 11 -15.58 0.54 -18.79
C LEU A 11 -14.58 1.56 -19.37
N LEU A 12 -13.85 2.25 -18.54
CA LEU A 12 -12.77 3.16 -18.93
C LEU A 12 -11.43 2.45 -18.78
N GLY A 13 -10.83 2.06 -19.91
CA GLY A 13 -9.61 1.28 -19.99
C GLY A 13 -9.87 -0.21 -20.20
N CYS A 14 -9.18 -0.78 -21.19
CA CYS A 14 -9.21 -2.21 -21.50
C CYS A 14 -7.78 -2.73 -21.72
N GLY A 15 -6.96 -2.55 -20.68
CA GLY A 15 -5.65 -3.18 -20.53
C GLY A 15 -5.78 -4.56 -19.87
N VAL A 16 -4.78 -4.96 -19.07
CA VAL A 16 -4.75 -6.25 -18.38
C VAL A 16 -5.98 -6.43 -17.48
N VAL A 17 -6.25 -5.45 -16.61
CA VAL A 17 -7.39 -5.50 -15.67
C VAL A 17 -8.73 -5.38 -16.40
N GLY A 18 -8.88 -4.39 -17.30
CA GLY A 18 -10.16 -4.17 -17.99
C GLY A 18 -10.55 -5.33 -18.91
N SER A 19 -9.60 -6.03 -19.52
CA SER A 19 -9.87 -7.25 -20.30
C SER A 19 -10.41 -8.37 -19.42
N GLU A 20 -9.85 -8.54 -18.21
CA GLU A 20 -10.31 -9.53 -17.24
C GLU A 20 -11.70 -9.18 -16.66
N VAL A 21 -11.97 -7.90 -16.39
CA VAL A 21 -13.29 -7.41 -16.01
C VAL A 21 -14.31 -7.79 -17.09
N THR A 22 -14.02 -7.48 -18.37
CA THR A 22 -14.88 -7.83 -19.50
C THR A 22 -15.09 -9.34 -19.59
N ARG A 23 -14.03 -10.13 -19.51
CA ARG A 23 -14.08 -11.59 -19.55
C ARG A 23 -15.01 -12.16 -18.46
N ILE A 24 -14.81 -11.73 -17.21
CA ILE A 24 -15.60 -12.24 -16.07
C ILE A 24 -17.06 -11.81 -16.18
N MET A 25 -17.33 -10.54 -16.54
CA MET A 25 -18.71 -10.07 -16.76
C MET A 25 -19.43 -10.88 -17.85
N THR A 26 -18.72 -11.29 -18.88
CA THR A 26 -19.30 -12.11 -19.98
C THR A 26 -19.50 -13.55 -19.55
N THR A 27 -18.46 -14.18 -18.97
CA THR A 27 -18.49 -15.63 -18.65
C THR A 27 -19.30 -15.97 -17.41
N GLN A 28 -19.48 -15.02 -16.49
CA GLN A 28 -20.22 -15.19 -15.24
C GLN A 28 -21.46 -14.28 -15.17
N SER A 29 -22.01 -13.87 -16.30
CA SER A 29 -23.12 -12.92 -16.38
C SER A 29 -24.36 -13.36 -15.59
N HIS A 30 -24.69 -14.64 -15.63
CA HIS A 30 -25.81 -15.21 -14.88
C HIS A 30 -25.59 -15.12 -13.36
N ASP A 31 -24.42 -15.56 -12.87
CA ASP A 31 -24.08 -15.52 -11.45
C ASP A 31 -24.03 -14.09 -10.92
N LEU A 32 -23.48 -13.16 -11.69
CA LEU A 32 -23.48 -11.74 -11.34
C LEU A 32 -24.90 -11.19 -11.25
N ALA A 33 -25.77 -11.54 -12.21
CA ALA A 33 -27.17 -11.11 -12.18
C ALA A 33 -27.90 -11.63 -10.94
N GLU A 34 -27.71 -12.90 -10.56
CA GLU A 34 -28.29 -13.48 -9.34
C GLU A 34 -27.78 -12.78 -8.07
N ARG A 35 -26.50 -12.50 -8.00
CA ARG A 35 -25.89 -11.80 -6.85
C ARG A 35 -26.36 -10.35 -6.73
N ILE A 36 -26.56 -9.67 -7.85
CA ILE A 36 -27.00 -8.27 -7.90
C ILE A 36 -28.51 -8.16 -7.72
N GLY A 37 -29.29 -9.08 -8.31
CA GLY A 37 -30.74 -9.07 -8.37
C GLY A 37 -31.26 -8.45 -9.66
N ALA A 38 -30.41 -8.19 -10.66
CA ALA A 38 -30.77 -7.72 -12.00
C ALA A 38 -29.64 -8.05 -12.99
N PRO A 39 -29.93 -8.21 -14.30
CA PRO A 39 -28.89 -8.32 -15.32
C PRO A 39 -28.00 -7.09 -15.37
N VAL A 40 -26.74 -7.30 -15.76
CA VAL A 40 -25.75 -6.24 -15.98
C VAL A 40 -25.22 -6.36 -17.41
N GLU A 41 -25.15 -5.25 -18.12
CA GLU A 41 -24.60 -5.20 -19.48
C GLU A 41 -23.49 -4.16 -19.61
N LEU A 42 -22.46 -4.48 -20.40
CA LEU A 42 -21.45 -3.51 -20.83
C LEU A 42 -22.06 -2.64 -21.94
N ALA A 43 -22.20 -1.34 -21.67
CA ALA A 43 -22.81 -0.37 -22.58
C ALA A 43 -21.78 0.38 -23.45
N GLY A 44 -20.48 0.22 -23.14
CA GLY A 44 -19.36 0.80 -23.89
C GLY A 44 -18.03 0.64 -23.16
N ILE A 45 -16.94 0.62 -23.93
CA ILE A 45 -15.57 0.44 -23.44
C ILE A 45 -14.68 1.51 -24.07
N ALA A 46 -14.20 2.45 -23.28
CA ALA A 46 -13.28 3.49 -23.75
C ALA A 46 -11.83 3.01 -23.79
N VAL A 47 -11.18 3.15 -24.93
CA VAL A 47 -9.80 2.73 -25.17
C VAL A 47 -9.04 3.74 -26.04
N ARG A 48 -7.73 3.91 -25.81
CA ARG A 48 -6.89 4.78 -26.66
C ARG A 48 -6.60 4.19 -28.05
N ARG A 49 -6.57 2.86 -28.19
CA ARG A 49 -6.21 2.14 -29.42
C ARG A 49 -7.28 1.08 -29.71
N PRO A 50 -8.35 1.44 -30.46
CA PRO A 50 -9.45 0.51 -30.74
C PRO A 50 -9.01 -0.68 -31.61
N ASN A 51 -8.02 -0.48 -32.49
CA ASN A 51 -7.53 -1.52 -33.41
C ASN A 51 -6.60 -2.56 -32.73
N ARG A 52 -6.26 -2.40 -31.44
CA ARG A 52 -5.50 -3.42 -30.70
C ARG A 52 -6.43 -4.61 -30.43
N VAL A 53 -6.04 -5.81 -30.88
CA VAL A 53 -6.79 -7.05 -30.61
C VAL A 53 -6.85 -7.31 -29.10
N ARG A 54 -8.05 -7.56 -28.60
CA ARG A 54 -8.33 -7.96 -27.21
C ARG A 54 -9.21 -9.19 -27.24
N ALA A 55 -8.65 -10.32 -26.82
CA ALA A 55 -9.38 -11.58 -26.83
C ALA A 55 -10.65 -11.47 -25.96
N GLY A 56 -11.78 -11.89 -26.52
CA GLY A 56 -13.06 -11.91 -25.79
C GLY A 56 -13.72 -10.55 -25.53
N VAL A 57 -13.19 -9.46 -26.10
CA VAL A 57 -13.78 -8.12 -25.99
C VAL A 57 -14.57 -7.80 -27.26
N PRO A 58 -15.89 -7.53 -27.16
CA PRO A 58 -16.72 -7.15 -28.33
C PRO A 58 -16.23 -5.83 -28.92
N THR A 59 -15.91 -5.84 -30.21
CA THR A 59 -15.35 -4.66 -30.89
C THR A 59 -16.36 -3.54 -31.07
N GLU A 60 -17.63 -3.86 -31.16
CA GLU A 60 -18.74 -2.92 -31.26
C GLU A 60 -18.94 -2.06 -30.02
N LEU A 61 -18.42 -2.50 -28.86
CA LEU A 61 -18.46 -1.72 -27.63
C LEU A 61 -17.29 -0.74 -27.50
N LEU A 62 -16.26 -0.84 -28.36
CA LEU A 62 -15.07 -0.03 -28.26
C LEU A 62 -15.31 1.40 -28.77
N THR A 63 -14.89 2.38 -27.98
CA THR A 63 -14.88 3.80 -28.36
C THR A 63 -13.57 4.46 -27.98
N THR A 64 -13.16 5.48 -28.70
CA THR A 64 -12.07 6.38 -28.35
C THR A 64 -12.54 7.64 -27.62
N ASP A 65 -13.85 7.89 -27.59
CA ASP A 65 -14.46 9.04 -26.92
C ASP A 65 -14.97 8.65 -25.53
N ALA A 66 -14.07 8.67 -24.56
CA ALA A 66 -14.39 8.42 -23.16
C ALA A 66 -15.35 9.49 -22.60
N THR A 67 -15.20 10.74 -23.05
CA THR A 67 -16.04 11.86 -22.61
C THR A 67 -17.48 11.70 -23.05
N ALA A 68 -17.74 11.36 -24.31
CA ALA A 68 -19.08 11.08 -24.78
C ALA A 68 -19.69 9.86 -24.07
N LEU A 69 -18.87 8.84 -23.76
CA LEU A 69 -19.31 7.66 -23.06
C LEU A 69 -19.82 8.00 -21.65
N VAL A 70 -19.05 8.74 -20.83
CA VAL A 70 -19.43 9.06 -19.43
C VAL A 70 -20.55 10.10 -19.34
N LYS A 71 -20.77 10.90 -20.39
CA LYS A 71 -21.90 11.84 -20.48
C LYS A 71 -23.23 11.19 -20.78
N ARG A 72 -23.25 9.89 -21.02
CA ARG A 72 -24.52 9.17 -21.22
C ARG A 72 -25.32 9.17 -19.92
N GLY A 73 -26.52 9.71 -19.94
CA GLY A 73 -27.42 9.77 -18.76
C GLY A 73 -28.14 8.44 -18.48
N ASP A 74 -27.80 7.36 -19.20
CA ASP A 74 -28.40 6.03 -19.05
C ASP A 74 -27.44 5.01 -18.37
N LEU A 75 -26.23 5.44 -17.98
CA LEU A 75 -25.29 4.59 -17.26
C LEU A 75 -25.62 4.51 -15.77
N ASP A 76 -25.55 3.33 -15.21
CA ASP A 76 -25.72 3.08 -13.78
C ASP A 76 -24.37 3.10 -13.05
N VAL A 77 -23.32 2.51 -13.66
CA VAL A 77 -21.96 2.44 -13.08
C VAL A 77 -20.91 2.67 -14.16
N VAL A 78 -19.84 3.37 -13.80
CA VAL A 78 -18.61 3.51 -14.59
C VAL A 78 -17.48 2.82 -13.86
N ILE A 79 -16.81 1.89 -14.52
CA ILE A 79 -15.58 1.23 -14.02
C ILE A 79 -14.38 1.97 -14.61
N GLU A 80 -13.47 2.46 -13.78
CA GLU A 80 -12.24 3.17 -14.18
C GLU A 80 -11.01 2.33 -13.84
N VAL A 81 -10.26 1.94 -14.88
CA VAL A 81 -9.01 1.18 -14.79
C VAL A 81 -7.96 1.70 -15.80
N ILE A 82 -7.96 3.03 -16.04
CA ILE A 82 -6.97 3.72 -16.90
C ILE A 82 -5.72 4.07 -16.10
N GLY A 83 -5.91 4.65 -14.90
CA GLY A 83 -4.85 5.21 -14.08
C GLY A 83 -4.45 6.65 -14.46
N GLY A 84 -3.57 7.27 -13.65
CA GLY A 84 -3.15 8.67 -13.79
C GLY A 84 -4.15 9.64 -13.16
N ILE A 85 -3.86 10.95 -13.22
CA ILE A 85 -4.69 11.99 -12.59
C ILE A 85 -5.67 12.57 -13.61
N GLU A 86 -5.16 13.19 -14.68
CA GLU A 86 -5.98 13.71 -15.78
C GLU A 86 -5.76 12.90 -17.06
N PRO A 87 -6.78 12.69 -17.87
CA PRO A 87 -8.16 13.22 -17.77
C PRO A 87 -9.10 12.40 -16.85
N VAL A 88 -8.59 11.46 -16.07
CA VAL A 88 -9.41 10.50 -15.31
C VAL A 88 -10.26 11.19 -14.25
N ARG A 89 -9.71 12.17 -13.52
CA ARG A 89 -10.48 12.99 -12.57
C ARG A 89 -11.70 13.62 -13.22
N THR A 90 -11.50 14.26 -14.39
CA THR A 90 -12.58 14.88 -15.16
C THR A 90 -13.61 13.84 -15.62
N LEU A 91 -13.20 12.67 -16.06
CA LEU A 91 -14.12 11.60 -16.49
C LEU A 91 -14.96 11.07 -15.32
N ILE A 92 -14.35 10.85 -14.15
CA ILE A 92 -15.05 10.41 -12.95
C ILE A 92 -16.08 11.44 -12.49
N THR A 93 -15.68 12.71 -12.40
CA THR A 93 -16.61 13.78 -11.98
C THR A 93 -17.75 13.96 -12.96
N THR A 94 -17.47 13.87 -14.26
CA THR A 94 -18.52 13.88 -15.29
C THR A 94 -19.47 12.69 -15.16
N ALA A 95 -19.00 11.49 -14.82
CA ALA A 95 -19.86 10.34 -14.56
C ALA A 95 -20.81 10.61 -13.38
N PHE A 96 -20.31 11.20 -12.28
CA PHE A 96 -21.14 11.59 -11.13
C PHE A 96 -22.24 12.61 -11.53
N GLU A 97 -21.87 13.65 -12.28
CA GLU A 97 -22.81 14.68 -12.79
C GLU A 97 -23.93 14.09 -13.64
N HIS A 98 -23.69 12.94 -14.30
CA HIS A 98 -24.67 12.24 -15.11
C HIS A 98 -25.34 11.06 -14.38
N GLY A 99 -25.16 10.99 -13.05
CA GLY A 99 -25.86 10.04 -12.19
C GLY A 99 -25.28 8.63 -12.15
N ALA A 100 -24.07 8.38 -12.66
CA ALA A 100 -23.42 7.09 -12.59
C ALA A 100 -22.55 6.96 -11.34
N SER A 101 -22.64 5.85 -10.60
CA SER A 101 -21.66 5.48 -9.58
C SER A 101 -20.34 5.09 -10.22
N VAL A 102 -19.22 5.22 -9.51
CA VAL A 102 -17.89 4.90 -10.04
C VAL A 102 -17.21 3.82 -9.20
N VAL A 103 -16.59 2.87 -9.88
CA VAL A 103 -15.67 1.89 -9.32
C VAL A 103 -14.28 2.14 -9.92
N SER A 104 -13.28 2.46 -9.11
CA SER A 104 -11.95 2.83 -9.59
C SER A 104 -10.86 1.94 -8.98
N ALA A 105 -9.82 1.64 -9.77
CA ALA A 105 -8.59 1.02 -9.30
C ALA A 105 -7.40 2.02 -9.22
N ASN A 106 -7.68 3.32 -9.31
CA ASN A 106 -6.69 4.37 -9.48
C ASN A 106 -6.17 4.94 -8.16
N LYS A 107 -5.21 4.23 -7.56
CA LYS A 107 -4.59 4.63 -6.30
C LYS A 107 -3.97 6.05 -6.33
N ALA A 108 -3.37 6.44 -7.47
CA ALA A 108 -2.71 7.74 -7.58
C ALA A 108 -3.72 8.89 -7.46
N LEU A 109 -4.84 8.80 -8.15
CA LEU A 109 -5.90 9.81 -8.08
C LEU A 109 -6.56 9.83 -6.70
N LEU A 110 -6.80 8.66 -6.10
CA LEU A 110 -7.42 8.56 -4.78
C LEU A 110 -6.52 9.11 -3.66
N ALA A 111 -5.21 8.84 -3.74
CA ALA A 111 -4.25 9.40 -2.79
C ALA A 111 -4.08 10.92 -2.94
N ALA A 112 -4.24 11.45 -4.15
CA ALA A 112 -4.08 12.88 -4.42
C ALA A 112 -5.37 13.69 -4.15
N ASP A 113 -6.54 13.13 -4.47
CA ASP A 113 -7.81 13.90 -4.53
C ASP A 113 -9.05 13.09 -4.10
N GLY A 114 -8.86 12.02 -3.35
CA GLY A 114 -9.94 11.13 -2.93
C GLY A 114 -11.07 11.86 -2.17
N ALA A 115 -10.70 12.80 -1.30
CA ALA A 115 -11.66 13.59 -0.52
C ALA A 115 -12.61 14.42 -1.41
N SER A 116 -12.07 15.09 -2.45
CA SER A 116 -12.88 15.87 -3.39
C SER A 116 -13.80 14.98 -4.22
N LEU A 117 -13.29 13.82 -4.66
CA LEU A 117 -14.10 12.84 -5.40
C LEU A 117 -15.25 12.29 -4.54
N HIS A 118 -15.00 11.98 -3.26
CA HIS A 118 -16.06 11.56 -2.34
C HIS A 118 -17.11 12.66 -2.12
N ALA A 119 -16.67 13.91 -1.91
CA ALA A 119 -17.60 15.04 -1.74
C ALA A 119 -18.51 15.19 -2.95
N LYS A 120 -17.96 15.09 -4.17
CA LYS A 120 -18.73 15.14 -5.41
C LYS A 120 -19.67 13.95 -5.58
N ALA A 121 -19.25 12.74 -5.24
CA ALA A 121 -20.11 11.58 -5.28
C ALA A 121 -21.33 11.75 -4.36
N VAL A 122 -21.13 12.26 -3.14
CA VAL A 122 -22.20 12.58 -2.18
C VAL A 122 -23.12 13.68 -2.73
N GLU A 123 -22.57 14.76 -3.30
CA GLU A 123 -23.33 15.86 -3.91
C GLU A 123 -24.29 15.35 -5.00
N HIS A 124 -23.87 14.38 -5.78
CA HIS A 124 -24.67 13.81 -6.87
C HIS A 124 -25.50 12.56 -6.47
N GLY A 125 -25.45 12.14 -5.19
CA GLY A 125 -26.19 10.98 -4.70
C GLY A 125 -25.76 9.66 -5.35
N VAL A 126 -24.48 9.51 -5.62
CA VAL A 126 -23.86 8.33 -6.24
C VAL A 126 -22.70 7.79 -5.39
N ASP A 127 -22.24 6.58 -5.72
CA ASP A 127 -21.17 5.91 -4.98
C ASP A 127 -19.81 6.07 -5.66
N LEU A 128 -18.75 6.08 -4.82
CA LEU A 128 -17.37 5.87 -5.22
C LEU A 128 -16.79 4.68 -4.45
N TYR A 129 -16.46 3.60 -5.16
CA TYR A 129 -15.81 2.41 -4.63
C TYR A 129 -14.43 2.23 -5.25
N TYR A 130 -13.47 1.68 -4.47
CA TYR A 130 -12.08 1.57 -4.89
C TYR A 130 -11.28 0.46 -4.19
N GLU A 131 -11.93 -0.69 -3.91
CA GLU A 131 -11.27 -1.85 -3.28
C GLU A 131 -9.97 -2.23 -4.00
N ALA A 132 -9.99 -2.19 -5.33
CA ALA A 132 -8.86 -2.53 -6.18
C ALA A 132 -7.68 -1.55 -6.13
N ALA A 133 -7.82 -0.39 -5.49
CA ALA A 133 -6.76 0.62 -5.41
C ALA A 133 -5.65 0.22 -4.42
N VAL A 134 -5.93 -0.60 -3.41
CA VAL A 134 -4.96 -1.03 -2.41
C VAL A 134 -4.95 -2.56 -2.32
N ALA A 135 -3.74 -3.14 -2.41
CA ALA A 135 -3.49 -4.57 -2.22
C ALA A 135 -4.26 -5.51 -3.19
N GLY A 136 -4.59 -5.02 -4.38
CA GLY A 136 -5.10 -5.83 -5.49
C GLY A 136 -6.35 -6.64 -5.17
N ALA A 137 -6.24 -7.96 -5.06
CA ALA A 137 -7.36 -8.86 -4.79
C ALA A 137 -7.75 -8.93 -3.30
N ILE A 138 -6.92 -8.42 -2.41
CA ILE A 138 -7.16 -8.52 -0.96
C ILE A 138 -8.35 -7.64 -0.59
N PRO A 139 -9.44 -8.21 -0.02
CA PRO A 139 -10.55 -7.41 0.47
C PRO A 139 -10.12 -6.68 1.76
N LEU A 140 -9.83 -5.40 1.66
CA LEU A 140 -9.21 -4.62 2.74
C LEU A 140 -9.95 -3.31 3.03
N ILE A 141 -10.27 -2.54 2.00
CA ILE A 141 -10.90 -1.22 2.16
C ILE A 141 -12.29 -1.36 2.76
N ARG A 142 -13.09 -2.27 2.23
CA ARG A 142 -14.44 -2.53 2.74
C ARG A 142 -14.44 -3.11 4.15
N PRO A 143 -13.64 -4.11 4.51
CA PRO A 143 -13.49 -4.53 5.89
C PRO A 143 -13.11 -3.41 6.86
N LEU A 144 -12.16 -2.54 6.50
CA LEU A 144 -11.80 -1.40 7.33
C LEU A 144 -12.94 -0.39 7.50
N ARG A 145 -13.71 -0.13 6.43
CA ARG A 145 -14.79 0.87 6.42
C ARG A 145 -16.10 0.37 7.02
N GLU A 146 -16.40 -0.90 6.85
CA GLU A 146 -17.71 -1.49 7.15
C GLU A 146 -17.64 -2.51 8.29
N SER A 147 -16.76 -3.54 8.20
CA SER A 147 -16.69 -4.61 9.19
C SER A 147 -16.08 -4.14 10.51
N LEU A 148 -15.10 -3.25 10.46
CA LEU A 148 -14.44 -2.64 11.61
C LEU A 148 -14.99 -1.26 11.98
N ALA A 149 -16.12 -0.83 11.39
CA ALA A 149 -16.72 0.48 11.65
C ALA A 149 -17.14 0.70 13.13
N GLY A 150 -17.34 -0.38 13.87
CA GLY A 150 -17.64 -0.33 15.31
C GLY A 150 -16.42 -0.44 16.22
N ASP A 151 -15.21 -0.48 15.66
CA ASP A 151 -13.96 -0.68 16.39
C ASP A 151 -13.00 0.49 16.14
N LYS A 152 -11.96 0.58 16.95
CA LYS A 152 -10.90 1.57 16.82
C LYS A 152 -9.63 0.89 16.31
N VAL A 153 -9.24 1.24 15.10
CA VAL A 153 -7.96 0.80 14.54
C VAL A 153 -6.84 1.65 15.14
N ASN A 154 -5.85 0.98 15.72
CA ASN A 154 -4.69 1.62 16.32
C ASN A 154 -3.48 1.62 15.40
N ARG A 155 -3.30 0.53 14.62
CA ARG A 155 -2.13 0.37 13.74
C ARG A 155 -2.47 -0.47 12.51
N VAL A 156 -1.87 -0.10 11.39
CA VAL A 156 -1.88 -0.87 10.14
C VAL A 156 -0.45 -1.03 9.67
N LEU A 157 -0.01 -2.27 9.46
CA LEU A 157 1.28 -2.60 8.85
C LEU A 157 1.03 -3.34 7.55
N GLY A 158 1.60 -2.89 6.45
CA GLY A 158 1.33 -3.48 5.13
C GLY A 158 2.60 -3.79 4.34
N ILE A 159 2.69 -5.02 3.83
CA ILE A 159 3.50 -5.36 2.66
C ILE A 159 2.57 -5.14 1.47
N VAL A 160 2.60 -3.94 0.90
CA VAL A 160 1.61 -3.49 -0.10
C VAL A 160 2.19 -3.33 -1.51
N ASN A 161 3.45 -3.72 -1.70
CA ASN A 161 4.11 -3.74 -3.01
C ASN A 161 4.76 -5.11 -3.24
N GLY A 162 4.29 -5.83 -4.26
CA GLY A 162 4.76 -7.18 -4.57
C GLY A 162 6.18 -7.23 -5.11
N THR A 163 6.58 -6.24 -5.92
CA THR A 163 7.92 -6.15 -6.51
C THR A 163 8.99 -6.06 -5.42
N THR A 164 8.81 -5.15 -4.48
CA THR A 164 9.76 -4.96 -3.37
C THR A 164 9.78 -6.13 -2.40
N ASN A 165 8.62 -6.76 -2.15
CA ASN A 165 8.60 -7.97 -1.33
C ASN A 165 9.33 -9.14 -2.00
N PHE A 166 9.17 -9.31 -3.33
CA PHE A 166 9.90 -10.33 -4.09
C PHE A 166 11.41 -10.09 -4.01
N ILE A 167 11.89 -8.85 -4.23
CA ILE A 167 13.31 -8.49 -4.17
C ILE A 167 13.88 -8.84 -2.79
N LEU A 168 13.25 -8.40 -1.71
CA LEU A 168 13.71 -8.64 -0.35
C LEU A 168 13.65 -10.13 0.04
N ASP A 169 12.61 -10.85 -0.40
CA ASP A 169 12.49 -12.30 -0.20
C ASP A 169 13.58 -13.07 -0.95
N LYS A 170 13.93 -12.66 -2.17
CA LYS A 170 15.03 -13.23 -2.94
C LYS A 170 16.37 -12.99 -2.26
N MET A 171 16.66 -11.76 -1.87
CA MET A 171 17.87 -11.42 -1.10
C MET A 171 17.96 -12.24 0.19
N ASP A 172 16.84 -12.41 0.90
CA ASP A 172 16.77 -13.21 2.12
C ASP A 172 16.97 -14.70 1.84
N SER A 173 16.29 -15.29 0.86
CA SER A 173 16.31 -16.74 0.63
C SER A 173 17.61 -17.26 0.00
N THR A 174 18.27 -16.47 -0.87
CA THR A 174 19.44 -16.89 -1.65
C THR A 174 20.74 -16.20 -1.22
N GLY A 175 20.66 -15.07 -0.51
CA GLY A 175 21.83 -14.20 -0.23
C GLY A 175 22.22 -13.33 -1.42
N ALA A 176 21.40 -13.24 -2.46
CA ALA A 176 21.63 -12.39 -3.63
C ALA A 176 21.75 -10.91 -3.23
N GLY A 177 22.49 -10.14 -4.04
CA GLY A 177 22.50 -8.67 -3.93
C GLY A 177 21.23 -8.04 -4.50
N TYR A 178 21.00 -6.77 -4.16
CA TYR A 178 19.84 -6.01 -4.64
C TYR A 178 19.71 -6.03 -6.17
N SER A 179 20.78 -5.73 -6.92
CA SER A 179 20.73 -5.67 -8.39
C SER A 179 20.35 -7.02 -9.00
N GLU A 180 20.92 -8.13 -8.51
CA GLU A 180 20.59 -9.47 -8.99
C GLU A 180 19.12 -9.82 -8.73
N ALA A 181 18.61 -9.49 -7.56
CA ALA A 181 17.22 -9.73 -7.20
C ALA A 181 16.24 -8.86 -8.03
N LEU A 182 16.62 -7.62 -8.36
CA LEU A 182 15.85 -6.74 -9.22
C LEU A 182 15.83 -7.24 -10.67
N ASP A 183 16.96 -7.70 -11.21
CA ASP A 183 17.05 -8.26 -12.56
C ASP A 183 16.15 -9.49 -12.69
N GLU A 184 16.11 -10.35 -11.70
CA GLU A 184 15.22 -11.51 -11.68
C GLU A 184 13.75 -11.09 -11.57
N ALA A 185 13.41 -10.10 -10.74
CA ALA A 185 12.06 -9.54 -10.66
C ALA A 185 11.59 -9.00 -12.02
N THR A 186 12.49 -8.34 -12.76
CA THR A 186 12.22 -7.81 -14.10
C THR A 186 12.02 -8.94 -15.12
N ALA A 187 12.87 -9.96 -15.09
CA ALA A 187 12.77 -11.12 -15.98
C ALA A 187 11.47 -11.91 -15.79
N LEU A 188 10.97 -11.97 -14.55
CA LEU A 188 9.69 -12.60 -14.19
C LEU A 188 8.47 -11.70 -14.42
N GLY A 189 8.67 -10.42 -14.77
CA GLY A 189 7.61 -9.45 -15.02
C GLY A 189 6.97 -8.86 -13.76
N TYR A 190 7.62 -8.99 -12.60
CA TYR A 190 7.20 -8.32 -11.35
C TYR A 190 7.64 -6.86 -11.31
N ALA A 191 8.79 -6.52 -11.93
CA ALA A 191 9.25 -5.16 -12.09
C ALA A 191 9.11 -4.68 -13.54
N GLU A 192 8.73 -3.42 -13.73
CA GLU A 192 8.74 -2.75 -15.03
C GLU A 192 10.17 -2.29 -15.41
N ALA A 193 10.34 -1.82 -16.64
CA ALA A 193 11.64 -1.31 -17.13
C ALA A 193 12.15 -0.11 -16.30
N ASP A 194 11.23 0.70 -15.75
CA ASP A 194 11.52 1.71 -14.75
C ASP A 194 10.84 1.33 -13.45
N PRO A 195 11.56 0.70 -12.51
CA PRO A 195 11.01 0.21 -11.25
C PRO A 195 10.96 1.30 -10.15
N THR A 196 11.36 2.54 -10.44
CA THR A 196 11.51 3.62 -9.45
C THR A 196 10.29 3.80 -8.55
N ALA A 197 9.09 3.75 -9.12
CA ALA A 197 7.85 3.88 -8.34
C ALA A 197 7.70 2.79 -7.26
N ASP A 198 8.22 1.60 -7.51
CA ASP A 198 8.20 0.48 -6.57
C ASP A 198 9.37 0.56 -5.58
N VAL A 199 10.60 0.56 -6.10
CA VAL A 199 11.81 0.40 -5.27
C VAL A 199 12.10 1.62 -4.40
N GLU A 200 11.70 2.82 -4.83
CA GLU A 200 11.75 4.04 -4.02
C GLU A 200 10.54 4.21 -3.11
N GLY A 201 9.57 3.27 -3.12
CA GLY A 201 8.43 3.23 -2.21
C GLY A 201 7.28 4.19 -2.52
N PHE A 202 7.23 4.83 -3.69
CA PHE A 202 6.14 5.75 -4.06
C PHE A 202 4.80 5.03 -4.16
N ASP A 203 4.76 3.83 -4.74
CA ASP A 203 3.56 3.01 -4.81
C ASP A 203 3.03 2.65 -3.41
N ALA A 204 3.94 2.25 -2.52
CA ALA A 204 3.59 1.92 -1.14
C ALA A 204 3.13 3.16 -0.36
N ALA A 205 3.72 4.35 -0.59
CA ALA A 205 3.33 5.59 0.05
C ALA A 205 1.91 6.04 -0.35
N ALA A 206 1.56 5.94 -1.63
CA ALA A 206 0.20 6.24 -2.08
C ALA A 206 -0.84 5.33 -1.40
N LYS A 207 -0.53 4.04 -1.26
CA LYS A 207 -1.39 3.07 -0.56
C LYS A 207 -1.45 3.34 0.95
N ALA A 208 -0.33 3.73 1.56
CA ALA A 208 -0.28 4.11 2.98
C ALA A 208 -1.16 5.32 3.28
N ALA A 209 -1.16 6.34 2.42
CA ALA A 209 -2.03 7.51 2.57
C ALA A 209 -3.52 7.11 2.58
N ILE A 210 -3.93 6.26 1.63
CA ILE A 210 -5.31 5.75 1.56
C ILE A 210 -5.65 4.95 2.82
N LEU A 211 -4.78 4.03 3.25
CA LEU A 211 -5.00 3.20 4.43
C LEU A 211 -5.09 4.02 5.71
N ALA A 212 -4.20 4.99 5.90
CA ALA A 212 -4.22 5.89 7.05
C ALA A 212 -5.51 6.71 7.09
N GLY A 213 -5.93 7.24 5.93
CA GLY A 213 -7.17 8.00 5.80
C GLY A 213 -8.40 7.21 6.25
N ILE A 214 -8.50 5.95 5.82
CA ILE A 214 -9.61 5.06 6.14
C ILE A 214 -9.54 4.60 7.61
N ALA A 215 -8.37 4.11 8.05
CA ALA A 215 -8.21 3.51 9.37
C ALA A 215 -8.38 4.53 10.51
N PHE A 216 -8.01 5.79 10.28
CA PHE A 216 -8.03 6.82 11.32
C PHE A 216 -9.09 7.90 11.08
N HIS A 217 -9.88 7.77 10.02
CA HIS A 217 -10.97 8.68 9.67
C HIS A 217 -10.50 10.13 9.54
N THR A 218 -9.29 10.36 9.03
CA THR A 218 -8.68 11.69 8.83
C THR A 218 -8.12 11.80 7.43
N ARG A 219 -7.91 13.01 6.94
CA ARG A 219 -7.31 13.23 5.62
C ARG A 219 -5.80 13.08 5.70
N VAL A 220 -5.25 12.17 4.92
CA VAL A 220 -3.81 11.94 4.74
C VAL A 220 -3.54 11.95 3.24
N THR A 221 -2.59 12.75 2.81
CA THR A 221 -2.13 12.82 1.42
C THR A 221 -0.80 12.09 1.27
N ILE A 222 -0.36 11.86 0.03
CA ILE A 222 0.94 11.25 -0.22
C ILE A 222 2.11 12.09 0.32
N ASP A 223 1.95 13.41 0.36
CA ASP A 223 2.96 14.34 0.86
C ASP A 223 3.13 14.27 2.39
N ASP A 224 2.13 13.74 3.09
CA ASP A 224 2.19 13.51 4.54
C ASP A 224 2.91 12.21 4.90
N VAL A 225 3.21 11.35 3.92
CA VAL A 225 3.83 10.04 4.15
C VAL A 225 5.35 10.15 4.09
N HIS A 226 6.02 9.88 5.21
CA HIS A 226 7.47 9.69 5.20
C HIS A 226 7.83 8.45 4.37
N ARG A 227 8.83 8.57 3.48
CA ARG A 227 9.16 7.51 2.54
C ARG A 227 10.67 7.29 2.43
N GLU A 228 11.08 6.03 2.57
CA GLU A 228 12.41 5.54 2.26
C GLU A 228 12.28 4.33 1.33
N GLY A 229 13.08 4.29 0.27
CA GLY A 229 13.17 3.17 -0.66
C GLY A 229 14.00 2.01 -0.12
N LEU A 230 14.16 0.97 -0.93
CA LEU A 230 14.95 -0.21 -0.56
C LEU A 230 16.29 -0.30 -1.31
N THR A 231 16.62 0.66 -2.14
CA THR A 231 17.83 0.66 -2.98
C THR A 231 19.14 0.62 -2.16
N GLU A 232 19.10 1.15 -0.93
CA GLU A 232 20.24 1.14 0.00
C GLU A 232 20.32 -0.15 0.85
N VAL A 233 19.34 -1.06 0.75
CA VAL A 233 19.37 -2.32 1.50
C VAL A 233 20.38 -3.28 0.90
N THR A 234 21.33 -3.72 1.72
CA THR A 234 22.43 -4.58 1.30
C THR A 234 22.22 -6.04 1.72
N ALA A 235 22.94 -6.97 1.09
CA ALA A 235 23.00 -8.36 1.54
C ALA A 235 23.52 -8.50 2.98
N ALA A 236 24.36 -7.58 3.44
CA ALA A 236 24.85 -7.54 4.82
C ALA A 236 23.73 -7.20 5.81
N ASP A 237 22.81 -6.29 5.45
CA ASP A 237 21.64 -5.97 6.27
C ASP A 237 20.74 -7.18 6.43
N ILE A 238 20.46 -7.88 5.34
CA ILE A 238 19.67 -9.12 5.35
C ILE A 238 20.34 -10.19 6.24
N ALA A 239 21.65 -10.39 6.08
CA ALA A 239 22.38 -11.36 6.90
C ALA A 239 22.39 -10.98 8.39
N SER A 240 22.45 -9.66 8.72
CA SER A 240 22.35 -9.15 10.07
C SER A 240 20.97 -9.39 10.68
N ALA A 241 19.91 -9.09 9.92
CA ALA A 241 18.54 -9.35 10.34
C ALA A 241 18.32 -10.84 10.68
N ARG A 242 18.80 -11.75 9.84
CA ARG A 242 18.73 -13.19 10.10
C ARG A 242 19.42 -13.62 11.40
N LYS A 243 20.61 -13.09 11.68
CA LYS A 243 21.34 -13.39 12.92
C LYS A 243 20.57 -12.95 14.17
N MET A 244 19.64 -12.01 14.00
CA MET A 244 18.76 -11.51 15.06
C MET A 244 17.41 -12.22 15.11
N GLY A 245 17.17 -13.24 14.29
CA GLY A 245 15.84 -13.88 14.18
C GLY A 245 14.80 -12.98 13.54
N CYS A 246 15.21 -12.07 12.66
CA CYS A 246 14.36 -11.15 11.92
C CYS A 246 14.46 -11.40 10.41
N THR A 247 13.51 -10.85 9.66
CA THR A 247 13.56 -10.67 8.21
C THR A 247 13.34 -9.20 7.87
N VAL A 248 13.77 -8.78 6.69
CA VAL A 248 13.58 -7.39 6.23
C VAL A 248 12.38 -7.32 5.29
N LYS A 249 11.51 -6.34 5.51
CA LYS A 249 10.36 -6.04 4.65
C LYS A 249 10.28 -4.54 4.39
N LEU A 250 9.81 -4.14 3.20
CA LEU A 250 9.37 -2.75 2.99
C LEU A 250 7.95 -2.62 3.52
N LEU A 251 7.78 -1.87 4.60
CA LEU A 251 6.50 -1.75 5.29
C LEU A 251 5.87 -0.38 5.06
N ALA A 252 4.59 -0.39 4.68
CA ALA A 252 3.70 0.75 4.89
C ALA A 252 3.17 0.66 6.33
N ILE A 253 3.42 1.66 7.14
CA ILE A 253 3.03 1.69 8.55
C ILE A 253 2.18 2.94 8.79
N CYS A 254 0.94 2.71 9.22
CA CYS A 254 0.04 3.75 9.65
C CYS A 254 -0.28 3.51 11.12
N GLU A 255 -0.10 4.52 11.98
CA GLU A 255 -0.18 4.34 13.41
C GLU A 255 -0.82 5.57 14.07
N ARG A 256 -1.70 5.34 15.05
CA ARG A 256 -2.24 6.37 15.90
C ARG A 256 -1.26 6.62 17.04
N ALA A 257 -0.97 7.88 17.34
CA ALA A 257 -0.16 8.22 18.51
C ALA A 257 -0.80 7.71 19.80
N ALA A 258 0.03 7.38 20.80
CA ALA A 258 -0.44 6.82 22.07
C ALA A 258 -1.45 7.73 22.81
N ASP A 259 -1.34 9.04 22.65
CA ASP A 259 -2.27 10.02 23.20
C ASP A 259 -3.56 10.19 22.36
N GLY A 260 -3.64 9.54 21.21
CA GLY A 260 -4.76 9.58 20.27
C GLY A 260 -4.93 10.90 19.50
N ARG A 261 -3.99 11.85 19.64
CA ARG A 261 -4.15 13.22 19.12
C ARG A 261 -3.54 13.43 17.73
N SER A 262 -2.74 12.50 17.26
CA SER A 262 -2.14 12.54 15.93
C SER A 262 -2.05 11.14 15.34
N VAL A 263 -1.69 11.08 14.07
CA VAL A 263 -1.41 9.84 13.34
C VAL A 263 -0.08 9.98 12.64
N THR A 264 0.51 8.85 12.26
CA THR A 264 1.70 8.79 11.42
C THR A 264 1.43 7.87 10.23
N ALA A 265 2.02 8.21 9.10
CA ALA A 265 2.05 7.35 7.92
C ALA A 265 3.48 7.34 7.36
N ARG A 266 4.06 6.15 7.21
CA ARG A 266 5.45 6.00 6.78
C ARG A 266 5.66 4.74 5.96
N VAL A 267 6.64 4.79 5.08
CA VAL A 267 7.09 3.63 4.27
C VAL A 267 8.60 3.57 4.38
N HIS A 268 9.12 2.46 4.84
CA HIS A 268 10.57 2.24 4.92
C HIS A 268 10.90 0.73 5.05
N PRO A 269 12.11 0.30 4.68
CA PRO A 269 12.63 -1.00 5.07
C PRO A 269 12.65 -1.15 6.58
N ALA A 270 12.21 -2.30 7.08
CA ALA A 270 12.22 -2.59 8.51
C ALA A 270 12.57 -4.06 8.77
N MET A 271 13.29 -4.31 9.84
CA MET A 271 13.46 -5.63 10.42
C MET A 271 12.20 -5.99 11.21
N ILE A 272 11.64 -7.16 10.94
CA ILE A 272 10.52 -7.73 11.72
C ILE A 272 10.89 -9.09 12.26
N PRO A 273 10.51 -9.43 13.51
CA PRO A 273 10.77 -10.74 14.09
C PRO A 273 10.16 -11.86 13.24
N LEU A 274 10.83 -13.00 13.11
CA LEU A 274 10.31 -14.17 12.38
C LEU A 274 9.02 -14.72 12.98
N THR A 275 8.70 -14.36 14.24
CA THR A 275 7.43 -14.69 14.91
C THR A 275 6.27 -13.79 14.50
N HIS A 276 6.53 -12.65 13.86
CA HIS A 276 5.49 -11.75 13.38
C HIS A 276 4.81 -12.33 12.12
N PRO A 277 3.47 -12.32 12.01
CA PRO A 277 2.76 -12.90 10.86
C PRO A 277 3.24 -12.40 9.48
N LEU A 278 3.59 -11.11 9.37
CA LEU A 278 4.11 -10.55 8.11
C LEU A 278 5.46 -11.13 7.68
N ALA A 279 6.24 -11.74 8.58
CA ALA A 279 7.50 -12.38 8.23
C ALA A 279 7.33 -13.59 7.31
N SER A 280 6.16 -14.23 7.36
CA SER A 280 5.83 -15.39 6.53
C SER A 280 5.44 -15.05 5.08
N VAL A 281 5.26 -13.76 4.75
CA VAL A 281 4.83 -13.31 3.41
C VAL A 281 6.02 -13.41 2.46
N ARG A 282 5.91 -14.27 1.45
CA ARG A 282 6.97 -14.59 0.49
C ARG A 282 6.62 -14.10 -0.91
N GLU A 283 7.63 -14.11 -1.78
CA GLU A 283 7.49 -13.79 -3.21
C GLU A 283 6.82 -12.44 -3.45
N ALA A 284 5.97 -12.32 -4.49
CA ALA A 284 5.25 -11.11 -4.85
C ALA A 284 3.89 -10.95 -4.12
N TYR A 285 3.67 -11.73 -3.04
CA TYR A 285 2.43 -11.61 -2.26
C TYR A 285 2.41 -10.36 -1.40
N ASN A 286 1.21 -9.86 -1.16
CA ASN A 286 0.94 -8.75 -0.26
C ASN A 286 0.23 -9.25 1.00
N ALA A 287 0.39 -8.49 2.08
CA ALA A 287 -0.39 -8.68 3.30
C ALA A 287 -0.55 -7.37 4.05
N VAL A 288 -1.68 -7.21 4.71
CA VAL A 288 -1.94 -6.08 5.60
C VAL A 288 -2.37 -6.62 6.95
N PHE A 289 -1.64 -6.19 7.97
CA PHE A 289 -1.85 -6.54 9.36
C PHE A 289 -2.49 -5.35 10.06
N VAL A 290 -3.62 -5.57 10.70
CA VAL A 290 -4.42 -4.53 11.37
C VAL A 290 -4.48 -4.84 12.86
N GLU A 291 -4.16 -3.87 13.68
CA GLU A 291 -4.34 -3.94 15.13
C GLU A 291 -5.50 -3.04 15.53
N ALA A 292 -6.59 -3.66 15.95
CA ALA A 292 -7.81 -3.01 16.41
C ALA A 292 -8.00 -3.23 17.92
N GLU A 293 -8.70 -2.31 18.57
CA GLU A 293 -8.82 -2.30 20.05
C GLU A 293 -9.62 -3.50 20.56
N ALA A 294 -10.74 -3.81 19.91
CA ALA A 294 -11.62 -4.90 20.30
C ALA A 294 -11.42 -6.17 19.48
N ALA A 295 -11.29 -6.08 18.16
CA ALA A 295 -11.08 -7.23 17.29
C ALA A 295 -9.66 -7.83 17.40
N GLY A 296 -8.72 -7.09 18.00
CA GLY A 296 -7.35 -7.55 18.16
C GLY A 296 -6.57 -7.52 16.87
N ARG A 297 -5.79 -8.56 16.59
CA ARG A 297 -4.87 -8.64 15.47
C ARG A 297 -5.48 -9.41 14.31
N LEU A 298 -5.60 -8.77 13.17
CA LEU A 298 -6.13 -9.34 11.93
C LEU A 298 -5.06 -9.28 10.84
N MET A 299 -5.02 -10.28 9.96
CA MET A 299 -4.15 -10.28 8.79
C MET A 299 -4.96 -10.60 7.54
N PHE A 300 -4.80 -9.76 6.52
CA PHE A 300 -5.35 -9.93 5.18
C PHE A 300 -4.19 -10.26 4.24
N TYR A 301 -4.27 -11.39 3.52
CA TYR A 301 -3.17 -11.90 2.70
C TYR A 301 -3.68 -12.36 1.35
N GLY A 302 -2.91 -12.09 0.30
CA GLY A 302 -3.25 -12.53 -1.06
C GLY A 302 -2.37 -11.90 -2.14
N PRO A 303 -2.71 -12.10 -3.42
CA PRO A 303 -2.02 -11.45 -4.54
C PRO A 303 -2.31 -9.94 -4.55
N GLY A 304 -1.23 -9.14 -4.51
CA GLY A 304 -1.32 -7.68 -4.45
C GLY A 304 -1.55 -6.99 -5.80
N ALA A 305 -1.39 -7.72 -6.91
CA ALA A 305 -1.53 -7.23 -8.27
C ALA A 305 -1.90 -8.38 -9.23
N GLY A 306 -2.17 -8.03 -10.49
CA GLY A 306 -2.50 -8.98 -11.54
C GLY A 306 -3.87 -8.71 -12.16
N GLY A 307 -4.08 -9.15 -13.40
CA GLY A 307 -5.31 -8.89 -14.14
C GLY A 307 -6.56 -9.44 -13.46
N ALA A 308 -6.62 -10.75 -13.29
CA ALA A 308 -7.76 -11.43 -12.68
C ALA A 308 -7.93 -11.10 -11.17
N PRO A 309 -6.86 -11.06 -10.33
CA PRO A 309 -6.97 -10.62 -8.95
C PRO A 309 -7.59 -9.23 -8.80
N THR A 310 -7.07 -8.24 -9.53
CA THR A 310 -7.58 -6.86 -9.49
C THR A 310 -9.00 -6.76 -10.05
N ALA A 311 -9.31 -7.48 -11.12
CA ALA A 311 -10.67 -7.54 -11.67
C ALA A 311 -11.68 -8.13 -10.67
N SER A 312 -11.27 -9.08 -9.82
CA SER A 312 -12.13 -9.62 -8.75
C SER A 312 -12.56 -8.55 -7.76
N ALA A 313 -11.62 -7.69 -7.32
CA ALA A 313 -11.93 -6.57 -6.41
C ALA A 313 -12.85 -5.54 -7.09
N VAL A 314 -12.56 -5.16 -8.34
CA VAL A 314 -13.41 -4.27 -9.14
C VAL A 314 -14.83 -4.80 -9.25
N LEU A 315 -14.99 -6.08 -9.54
CA LEU A 315 -16.32 -6.70 -9.68
C LEU A 315 -17.04 -6.85 -8.34
N GLY A 316 -16.31 -7.04 -7.24
CA GLY A 316 -16.87 -6.99 -5.90
C GLY A 316 -17.52 -5.63 -5.61
N ASP A 317 -16.83 -4.55 -5.98
CA ASP A 317 -17.35 -3.18 -5.86
C ASP A 317 -18.50 -2.91 -6.83
N LEU A 318 -18.42 -3.41 -8.07
CA LEU A 318 -19.52 -3.34 -9.04
C LEU A 318 -20.81 -3.95 -8.48
N VAL A 319 -20.73 -5.14 -7.86
CA VAL A 319 -21.89 -5.80 -7.25
C VAL A 319 -22.53 -4.92 -6.19
N VAL A 320 -21.73 -4.29 -5.32
CA VAL A 320 -22.24 -3.39 -4.27
C VAL A 320 -22.87 -2.13 -4.87
N ALA A 321 -22.17 -1.46 -5.79
CA ALA A 321 -22.70 -0.27 -6.47
C ALA A 321 -24.03 -0.56 -7.18
N CYS A 322 -24.12 -1.69 -7.88
CA CYS A 322 -25.34 -2.13 -8.55
C CYS A 322 -26.48 -2.40 -7.57
N ARG A 323 -26.22 -3.06 -6.44
CA ARG A 323 -27.23 -3.30 -5.39
C ARG A 323 -27.75 -1.99 -4.82
N ASN A 324 -26.87 -1.03 -4.53
CA ASN A 324 -27.28 0.28 -4.06
C ASN A 324 -28.17 1.01 -5.06
N LYS A 325 -27.81 0.98 -6.35
CA LYS A 325 -28.66 1.53 -7.42
C LYS A 325 -30.04 0.91 -7.46
N LEU A 326 -30.14 -0.42 -7.33
CA LEU A 326 -31.43 -1.11 -7.30
C LEU A 326 -32.26 -0.77 -6.07
N ALA A 327 -31.62 -0.60 -4.93
CA ALA A 327 -32.27 -0.22 -3.69
C ALA A 327 -32.63 1.28 -3.61
N GLY A 328 -32.11 2.11 -4.51
CA GLY A 328 -32.25 3.55 -4.47
C GLY A 328 -31.52 4.18 -3.27
N THR A 329 -30.40 3.57 -2.87
CA THR A 329 -29.56 4.03 -1.75
C THR A 329 -28.15 4.26 -2.24
N THR A 330 -27.32 4.89 -1.38
CA THR A 330 -25.87 4.98 -1.52
C THR A 330 -25.19 4.23 -0.37
N GLY A 331 -23.96 3.79 -0.60
CA GLY A 331 -23.13 3.21 0.44
C GLY A 331 -22.55 4.24 1.40
N ALA A 332 -21.61 3.79 2.25
CA ALA A 332 -20.90 4.68 3.16
C ALA A 332 -20.10 5.73 2.38
N GLY A 333 -20.35 7.01 2.66
CA GLY A 333 -19.59 8.13 2.11
C GLY A 333 -18.14 8.18 2.58
N GLU A 334 -17.49 9.34 2.47
CA GLU A 334 -16.16 9.56 3.05
C GLU A 334 -16.19 9.31 4.56
N SER A 335 -15.21 8.55 5.07
CA SER A 335 -15.11 8.28 6.50
C SER A 335 -14.27 9.32 7.27
N ALA A 336 -13.76 10.37 6.61
CA ALA A 336 -12.91 11.39 7.22
C ALA A 336 -13.74 12.40 8.04
N TYR A 337 -14.12 12.02 9.25
CA TYR A 337 -14.84 12.87 10.21
C TYR A 337 -13.94 13.46 11.30
N THR A 338 -12.67 13.07 11.37
CA THR A 338 -11.68 13.63 12.30
C THR A 338 -10.72 14.58 11.57
N ARG A 339 -9.99 15.38 12.35
CA ARG A 339 -8.94 16.29 11.86
C ARG A 339 -7.65 16.03 12.64
N LEU A 340 -7.22 14.79 12.70
CA LEU A 340 -5.97 14.44 13.35
C LEU A 340 -4.80 14.91 12.48
N PRO A 341 -3.84 15.65 13.04
CA PRO A 341 -2.62 16.01 12.33
C PRO A 341 -1.78 14.77 12.05
N VAL A 342 -1.05 14.78 10.93
CA VAL A 342 -0.02 13.78 10.64
C VAL A 342 1.29 14.27 11.25
N SER A 343 1.83 13.50 12.19
CA SER A 343 3.10 13.83 12.84
C SER A 343 4.28 13.50 11.93
N PRO A 344 5.34 14.31 11.94
CA PRO A 344 6.55 14.05 11.17
C PRO A 344 7.28 12.80 11.71
N MET A 345 8.16 12.23 10.88
CA MET A 345 8.92 11.01 11.24
C MET A 345 9.73 11.15 12.52
N GLY A 346 10.28 12.33 12.79
CA GLY A 346 11.07 12.59 14.01
C GLY A 346 10.32 12.36 15.32
N ASP A 347 8.98 12.50 15.32
CA ASP A 347 8.12 12.29 16.48
C ASP A 347 7.66 10.82 16.64
N VAL A 348 8.02 9.95 15.70
CA VAL A 348 7.69 8.52 15.77
C VAL A 348 8.56 7.85 16.81
N VAL A 349 7.94 7.04 17.68
CA VAL A 349 8.66 6.20 18.64
C VAL A 349 8.97 4.85 18.00
N THR A 350 10.24 4.60 17.72
CA THR A 350 10.69 3.38 17.04
C THR A 350 11.96 2.82 17.69
N ARG A 351 12.57 1.81 17.10
CA ARG A 351 13.85 1.20 17.53
C ARG A 351 14.77 1.12 16.35
N TYR A 352 16.10 1.26 16.60
CA TYR A 352 17.11 1.07 15.58
C TYR A 352 17.95 -0.17 15.85
N HIS A 353 18.23 -0.88 14.77
CA HIS A 353 19.38 -1.75 14.62
C HIS A 353 20.48 -0.95 13.92
N ILE A 354 21.63 -0.84 14.54
CA ILE A 354 22.78 -0.07 14.03
C ILE A 354 23.99 -1.01 13.98
N SER A 355 24.59 -1.16 12.81
CA SER A 355 25.84 -1.89 12.63
C SER A 355 26.97 -0.91 12.35
N LEU A 356 28.00 -0.93 13.18
CA LEU A 356 29.15 -0.05 13.12
C LEU A 356 30.41 -0.85 12.82
N ASP A 357 31.24 -0.34 11.92
CA ASP A 357 32.64 -0.76 11.80
C ASP A 357 33.50 0.10 12.71
N VAL A 358 34.13 -0.52 13.67
CA VAL A 358 34.89 0.18 14.72
C VAL A 358 36.31 -0.33 14.82
N ALA A 359 37.19 0.47 15.40
CA ALA A 359 38.52 0.02 15.75
C ALA A 359 38.44 -1.02 16.89
N ASP A 360 39.17 -2.11 16.80
CA ASP A 360 39.26 -3.11 17.88
C ASP A 360 40.29 -2.65 18.93
N LYS A 361 39.86 -1.75 19.83
CA LYS A 361 40.66 -1.14 20.85
C LYS A 361 39.88 -0.99 22.15
N PRO A 362 40.58 -1.06 23.34
CA PRO A 362 39.95 -0.74 24.61
C PRO A 362 39.30 0.65 24.60
N GLY A 363 38.11 0.79 25.19
CA GLY A 363 37.41 2.06 25.34
C GLY A 363 36.46 2.43 24.21
N VAL A 364 36.48 1.75 23.06
CA VAL A 364 35.58 2.04 21.93
C VAL A 364 34.12 1.86 22.32
N LEU A 365 33.75 0.76 22.96
CA LEU A 365 32.37 0.51 23.41
C LEU A 365 31.92 1.59 24.42
N ALA A 366 32.80 2.06 25.29
CA ALA A 366 32.47 3.13 26.24
C ALA A 366 32.18 4.46 25.52
N GLN A 367 32.97 4.82 24.50
CA GLN A 367 32.69 6.02 23.68
C GLN A 367 31.39 5.93 22.94
N VAL A 368 31.10 4.77 22.30
CA VAL A 368 29.82 4.53 21.62
C VAL A 368 28.65 4.64 22.61
N ALA A 369 28.73 3.99 23.78
CA ALA A 369 27.67 4.05 24.79
C ALA A 369 27.45 5.47 25.34
N THR A 370 28.51 6.29 25.45
CA THR A 370 28.42 7.70 25.86
C THR A 370 27.57 8.50 24.86
N VAL A 371 27.74 8.30 23.54
CA VAL A 371 26.96 8.97 22.52
C VAL A 371 25.47 8.62 22.65
N PHE A 372 25.14 7.35 22.90
CA PHE A 372 23.73 6.98 23.14
C PHE A 372 23.14 7.69 24.36
N ALA A 373 23.91 7.77 25.45
CA ALA A 373 23.50 8.45 26.67
C ALA A 373 23.32 9.97 26.47
N GLU A 374 24.17 10.64 25.67
CA GLU A 374 24.07 12.06 25.36
C GLU A 374 22.78 12.42 24.60
N HIS A 375 22.19 11.46 23.86
CA HIS A 375 20.95 11.63 23.13
C HIS A 375 19.74 11.00 23.84
N ASP A 376 19.89 10.59 25.09
CA ASP A 376 18.83 9.93 25.89
C ASP A 376 18.26 8.66 25.20
N VAL A 377 19.11 7.93 24.50
CA VAL A 377 18.77 6.67 23.83
C VAL A 377 19.32 5.50 24.65
N SER A 378 18.45 4.62 25.10
CA SER A 378 18.81 3.42 25.84
C SER A 378 19.16 2.28 24.87
N ILE A 379 20.24 1.55 25.20
CA ILE A 379 20.69 0.37 24.45
C ILE A 379 19.99 -0.87 25.05
N ASP A 380 19.39 -1.68 24.18
CA ASP A 380 18.79 -2.98 24.55
C ASP A 380 19.84 -4.11 24.41
N THR A 381 20.47 -4.21 23.25
CA THR A 381 21.44 -5.29 22.96
C THR A 381 22.68 -4.73 22.29
N VAL A 382 23.85 -5.26 22.71
CA VAL A 382 25.13 -5.02 22.05
C VAL A 382 25.79 -6.35 21.72
N ARG A 383 26.26 -6.48 20.49
CA ARG A 383 27.10 -7.61 20.06
C ARG A 383 28.33 -7.09 19.36
N GLN A 384 29.50 -7.48 19.85
CA GLN A 384 30.78 -7.17 19.23
C GLN A 384 31.40 -8.44 18.65
N GLN A 385 31.93 -8.34 17.45
CA GLN A 385 32.71 -9.38 16.80
C GLN A 385 33.99 -8.74 16.27
N GLY A 386 35.14 -9.11 16.85
CA GLY A 386 36.46 -8.62 16.44
C GLY A 386 37.20 -9.66 15.60
N LYS A 387 37.93 -9.22 14.58
CA LYS A 387 38.89 -10.02 13.81
C LYS A 387 39.97 -9.10 13.25
N ASP A 388 41.25 -9.48 13.49
CA ASP A 388 42.43 -8.87 12.85
C ASP A 388 42.56 -7.33 13.02
N GLY A 389 42.20 -6.78 14.22
CA GLY A 389 42.27 -5.34 14.52
C GLY A 389 41.08 -4.52 14.03
N GLU A 390 40.07 -5.16 13.49
CA GLU A 390 38.79 -4.58 13.13
C GLU A 390 37.67 -5.25 13.94
N ALA A 391 36.64 -4.50 14.29
CA ALA A 391 35.50 -5.04 14.99
C ALA A 391 34.20 -4.50 14.37
N SER A 392 33.22 -5.36 14.26
CA SER A 392 31.84 -4.99 14.00
C SER A 392 31.10 -4.90 15.33
N LEU A 393 30.45 -3.77 15.56
CA LEU A 393 29.65 -3.52 16.76
C LEU A 393 28.20 -3.36 16.32
N VAL A 394 27.35 -4.31 16.68
CA VAL A 394 25.92 -4.26 16.43
C VAL A 394 25.20 -3.80 17.69
N VAL A 395 24.43 -2.75 17.58
CA VAL A 395 23.62 -2.17 18.67
C VAL A 395 22.17 -2.20 18.29
N VAL A 396 21.31 -2.69 19.18
CA VAL A 396 19.86 -2.54 19.11
C VAL A 396 19.42 -1.64 20.24
N THR A 397 18.59 -0.64 19.93
CA THR A 397 18.12 0.32 20.92
C THR A 397 16.81 -0.13 21.55
N HIS A 398 16.49 0.37 22.74
CA HIS A 398 15.11 0.46 23.19
C HIS A 398 14.33 1.47 22.32
N ARG A 399 13.02 1.55 22.53
CA ARG A 399 12.15 2.50 21.83
C ARG A 399 12.49 3.94 22.24
N ALA A 400 12.71 4.79 21.26
CA ALA A 400 12.97 6.22 21.43
C ALA A 400 12.39 7.00 20.25
N LEU A 401 12.34 8.34 20.35
CA LEU A 401 11.95 9.18 19.23
C LEU A 401 12.94 9.01 18.06
N ASP A 402 12.44 8.91 16.84
CA ASP A 402 13.27 8.78 15.63
C ASP A 402 14.28 9.95 15.50
N ALA A 403 13.89 11.15 15.90
CA ALA A 403 14.79 12.31 15.94
C ALA A 403 16.00 12.08 16.86
N ALA A 404 15.81 11.49 18.05
CA ALA A 404 16.90 11.18 18.99
C ALA A 404 17.79 10.07 18.44
N LEU A 405 17.19 9.02 17.84
CA LEU A 405 17.91 7.92 17.21
C LEU A 405 18.75 8.42 16.02
N SER A 406 18.21 9.27 15.17
CA SER A 406 18.92 9.87 14.03
C SER A 406 20.06 10.80 14.48
N ALA A 407 19.87 11.58 15.53
CA ALA A 407 20.91 12.41 16.14
C ALA A 407 22.04 11.55 16.71
N THR A 408 21.70 10.44 17.39
CA THR A 408 22.67 9.46 17.89
C THR A 408 23.55 8.94 16.76
N VAL A 409 22.94 8.47 15.65
CA VAL A 409 23.69 7.98 14.48
C VAL A 409 24.58 9.06 13.90
N SER A 410 24.10 10.30 13.81
CA SER A 410 24.87 11.44 13.31
C SER A 410 26.08 11.76 14.18
N SER A 411 25.96 11.55 15.48
CA SER A 411 27.09 11.72 16.44
C SER A 411 28.06 10.54 16.41
N LEU A 412 27.57 9.30 16.27
CA LEU A 412 28.41 8.11 16.11
C LEU A 412 29.32 8.21 14.87
N ARG A 413 28.84 8.75 13.76
CA ARG A 413 29.63 8.97 12.53
C ARG A 413 30.81 9.93 12.70
N LYS A 414 30.81 10.75 13.77
CA LYS A 414 31.86 11.74 14.04
C LYS A 414 32.94 11.21 14.99
N LEU A 415 32.76 10.01 15.54
CA LEU A 415 33.76 9.41 16.42
C LEU A 415 34.93 8.87 15.60
N ASP A 416 36.16 9.25 15.96
CA ASP A 416 37.40 8.76 15.32
C ASP A 416 37.55 7.24 15.40
N THR A 417 36.91 6.61 16.38
CA THR A 417 36.92 5.16 16.60
C THR A 417 35.89 4.41 15.75
N VAL A 418 34.92 5.11 15.16
CA VAL A 418 33.96 4.58 14.22
C VAL A 418 34.45 4.82 12.80
N ARG A 419 34.82 3.76 12.10
CA ARG A 419 35.31 3.81 10.72
C ARG A 419 34.18 3.98 9.74
N GLY A 420 32.99 3.47 10.07
CA GLY A 420 31.79 3.56 9.25
C GLY A 420 30.56 3.07 9.99
N VAL A 421 29.41 3.51 9.51
CA VAL A 421 28.10 2.97 9.86
C VAL A 421 27.69 2.06 8.72
N ALA A 422 27.83 0.76 8.93
CA ALA A 422 27.62 -0.26 7.91
C ALA A 422 26.14 -0.44 7.58
N SER A 423 25.26 -0.28 8.58
CA SER A 423 23.81 -0.46 8.43
C SER A 423 23.04 0.29 9.51
N ILE A 424 21.91 0.84 9.12
CA ILE A 424 20.90 1.37 10.05
C ILE A 424 19.54 0.88 9.55
N MET A 425 18.79 0.21 10.42
CA MET A 425 17.44 -0.24 10.05
C MET A 425 16.51 -0.15 11.25
N ARG A 426 15.27 0.24 11.01
CA ARG A 426 14.25 0.25 12.06
C ARG A 426 13.79 -1.18 12.36
N VAL A 427 13.45 -1.43 13.62
CA VAL A 427 12.89 -2.71 14.08
C VAL A 427 11.43 -2.49 14.43
N GLU A 428 10.55 -3.22 13.76
CA GLU A 428 9.10 -3.09 13.87
C GLU A 428 8.44 -4.45 14.18
N GLY A 429 7.17 -4.47 14.54
CA GLY A 429 6.40 -5.71 14.70
C GLY A 429 6.51 -6.38 16.07
N GLU A 430 6.83 -5.62 17.13
CA GLU A 430 6.81 -6.09 18.53
C GLU A 430 5.53 -5.68 19.26
#